data_e2af1eff09f8f3ffc075027ed9940134
#
_entry.id   e2af1eff09f8f3ffc075027ed9940134
#
_cell.length_a   1.000
_cell.length_b   1.000
_cell.length_c   1.000
_cell.angle_alpha   90.00
_cell.angle_beta   90.00
_cell.angle_gamma   90.00
#
_symmetry.space_group_name_H-M   'P 1'
#
loop_
_entity.id
_entity.type
_entity.pdbx_description
1 polymer ?
#
loop_
_entity_poly.entity_id
_entity_poly.type
_entity_poly.pdbx_seq_one_letter_code
_entity_poly.pdbx_strand_id
1 'polypeptide(L)'
;MNRTLSFLALALLLTSFAPAARATPSAAPGKPDAPRVGQSPAADLAHMREEEKLAHDVYVELGKRWDLPPFQRIPASEQRHMDAMRSLLETAGLPDPAEGKRAGEFSNPELQALYVRLVEKGAASRLDALVVGATVEDLDLRDLALASAATQDEAARAVYANLARASRNHLRAFTSLLAAEGKSYTPQFIDASTYASILASPMERGGRGGGGRGCGCRGGCGGGRNAS
;
A
#
# COMPACT_ATOMS: atom_id res chain seq x y z
N MET A 1 -73.89 67.21 0.56
CA MET A 1 -73.03 67.05 1.74
C MET A 1 -72.99 65.55 2.06
N ASN A 2 -72.11 64.77 1.49
CA ASN A 2 -71.95 63.35 1.83
C ASN A 2 -70.45 63.10 1.99
N ARG A 3 -70.06 62.81 3.23
CA ARG A 3 -68.69 62.38 3.59
C ARG A 3 -68.60 60.88 3.45
N THR A 4 -67.85 60.40 2.50
CA THR A 4 -67.45 58.99 2.38
C THR A 4 -66.20 58.73 3.21
N LEU A 5 -66.33 57.85 4.22
CA LEU A 5 -65.23 57.31 5.04
C LEU A 5 -64.57 56.17 4.28
N SER A 6 -63.28 56.36 3.93
CA SER A 6 -62.41 55.29 3.36
C SER A 6 -61.82 54.50 4.54
N PHE A 7 -62.11 53.23 4.62
CA PHE A 7 -61.44 52.27 5.50
C PHE A 7 -60.13 51.80 4.84
N LEU A 8 -59.03 52.12 5.46
CA LEU A 8 -57.70 51.59 5.06
C LEU A 8 -57.53 50.22 5.73
N ALA A 9 -57.55 49.14 4.94
CA ALA A 9 -57.26 47.81 5.45
C ALA A 9 -55.73 47.61 5.47
N LEU A 10 -55.19 47.50 6.69
CA LEU A 10 -53.78 47.18 6.95
C LEU A 10 -53.60 45.67 6.84
N ALA A 11 -53.04 45.18 5.74
CA ALA A 11 -52.69 43.78 5.60
C ALA A 11 -51.36 43.49 6.33
N LEU A 12 -51.46 42.71 7.39
CA LEU A 12 -50.33 42.23 8.19
C LEU A 12 -49.73 41.04 7.44
N LEU A 13 -48.56 41.25 6.80
CA LEU A 13 -47.76 40.17 6.19
C LEU A 13 -47.02 39.40 7.31
N LEU A 14 -47.52 38.25 7.70
CA LEU A 14 -46.82 37.28 8.52
C LEU A 14 -45.75 36.58 7.67
N THR A 15 -44.51 37.01 7.79
CA THR A 15 -43.36 36.28 7.24
C THR A 15 -43.05 35.09 8.13
N SER A 16 -43.43 33.89 7.66
CA SER A 16 -43.04 32.64 8.30
C SER A 16 -41.54 32.42 8.13
N PHE A 17 -40.80 32.63 9.21
CA PHE A 17 -39.40 32.19 9.28
C PHE A 17 -39.38 30.68 9.43
N ALA A 18 -39.07 29.94 8.35
CA ALA A 18 -38.74 28.53 8.45
C ALA A 18 -37.35 28.40 9.10
N PRO A 19 -37.15 27.54 10.11
CA PRO A 19 -35.84 27.32 10.67
C PRO A 19 -34.97 26.65 9.60
N ALA A 20 -33.80 27.27 9.30
CA ALA A 20 -32.79 26.67 8.45
C ALA A 20 -32.42 25.30 9.01
N ALA A 21 -32.63 24.25 8.23
CA ALA A 21 -32.14 22.91 8.54
C ALA A 21 -30.62 22.99 8.75
N ARG A 22 -30.18 22.72 9.98
CA ARG A 22 -28.76 22.53 10.27
C ARG A 22 -28.29 21.37 9.43
N ALA A 23 -27.43 21.66 8.45
CA ALA A 23 -26.66 20.63 7.76
C ALA A 23 -25.87 19.89 8.85
N THR A 24 -26.15 18.61 9.03
CA THR A 24 -25.31 17.72 9.82
C THR A 24 -23.93 17.73 9.15
N PRO A 25 -22.83 17.90 9.92
CA PRO A 25 -21.50 17.77 9.33
C PRO A 25 -21.42 16.39 8.71
N SER A 26 -21.13 16.35 7.41
CA SER A 26 -20.79 15.12 6.71
C SER A 26 -19.67 14.45 7.51
N ALA A 27 -19.92 13.23 7.97
CA ALA A 27 -18.89 12.45 8.63
C ALA A 27 -17.67 12.44 7.71
N ALA A 28 -16.51 12.77 8.25
CA ALA A 28 -15.23 12.59 7.55
C ALA A 28 -15.23 11.16 6.95
N PRO A 29 -14.71 10.96 5.73
CA PRO A 29 -14.65 9.63 5.15
C PRO A 29 -13.96 8.73 6.17
N GLY A 30 -14.69 7.75 6.67
CA GLY A 30 -14.19 6.78 7.63
C GLY A 30 -12.92 6.18 7.03
N LYS A 31 -11.91 5.98 7.89
CA LYS A 31 -10.71 5.22 7.55
C LYS A 31 -11.18 3.99 6.78
N PRO A 32 -10.68 3.71 5.57
CA PRO A 32 -11.12 2.54 4.83
C PRO A 32 -10.95 1.33 5.74
N ASP A 33 -12.02 0.54 5.90
CA ASP A 33 -11.91 -0.74 6.60
C ASP A 33 -10.90 -1.58 5.82
N ALA A 34 -9.68 -1.60 6.34
CA ALA A 34 -8.61 -2.38 5.75
C ALA A 34 -8.77 -3.83 6.23
N PRO A 35 -8.50 -4.80 5.37
CA PRO A 35 -8.52 -6.21 5.72
C PRO A 35 -7.71 -6.47 6.99
N ARG A 36 -8.14 -7.42 7.83
CA ARG A 36 -7.54 -7.61 9.15
C ARG A 36 -6.49 -8.70 9.13
N VAL A 37 -5.24 -8.31 9.36
CA VAL A 37 -4.14 -9.20 9.73
C VAL A 37 -4.13 -9.40 11.25
N GLY A 38 -3.59 -10.54 11.73
CA GLY A 38 -3.48 -10.87 13.15
C GLY A 38 -4.58 -11.80 13.66
N GLN A 39 -5.28 -12.50 12.78
CA GLN A 39 -6.28 -13.50 13.18
C GLN A 39 -5.63 -14.86 13.53
N SER A 40 -4.69 -15.31 12.70
CA SER A 40 -3.83 -16.47 12.92
C SER A 40 -2.68 -16.46 11.92
N PRO A 41 -1.54 -17.10 12.22
CA PRO A 41 -0.42 -17.15 11.28
C PRO A 41 -0.79 -17.70 9.91
N ALA A 42 -1.68 -18.70 9.83
CA ALA A 42 -2.14 -19.27 8.57
C ALA A 42 -3.01 -18.29 7.77
N ALA A 43 -3.93 -17.59 8.44
CA ALA A 43 -4.76 -16.57 7.81
C ALA A 43 -3.92 -15.38 7.35
N ASP A 44 -2.90 -15.00 8.13
CA ASP A 44 -2.00 -13.92 7.80
C ASP A 44 -1.13 -14.25 6.58
N LEU A 45 -0.63 -15.49 6.46
CA LEU A 45 0.08 -15.96 5.25
C LEU A 45 -0.80 -15.85 3.99
N ALA A 46 -2.04 -16.30 4.08
CA ALA A 46 -2.98 -16.24 2.97
C ALA A 46 -3.34 -14.79 2.61
N HIS A 47 -3.54 -13.95 3.63
CA HIS A 47 -3.84 -12.53 3.44
C HIS A 47 -2.66 -11.81 2.76
N MET A 48 -1.45 -11.91 3.30
CA MET A 48 -0.25 -11.27 2.72
C MET A 48 0.01 -11.74 1.29
N ARG A 49 -0.27 -13.03 0.98
CA ARG A 49 -0.16 -13.55 -0.40
C ARG A 49 -1.08 -12.81 -1.39
N GLU A 50 -2.30 -12.52 -0.99
CA GLU A 50 -3.25 -11.76 -1.82
C GLU A 50 -2.98 -10.25 -1.78
N GLU A 51 -2.41 -9.72 -0.72
CA GLU A 51 -2.04 -8.30 -0.62
C GLU A 51 -0.86 -7.96 -1.54
N GLU A 52 0.16 -8.81 -1.62
CA GLU A 52 1.22 -8.67 -2.62
C GLU A 52 0.67 -8.75 -4.06
N LYS A 53 -0.31 -9.64 -4.28
CA LYS A 53 -1.02 -9.67 -5.57
C LYS A 53 -1.79 -8.39 -5.83
N LEU A 54 -2.43 -7.82 -4.81
CA LEU A 54 -3.16 -6.55 -4.93
C LEU A 54 -2.20 -5.43 -5.35
N ALA A 55 -1.04 -5.30 -4.70
CA ALA A 55 -0.02 -4.32 -5.05
C ALA A 55 0.44 -4.50 -6.51
N HIS A 56 0.81 -5.74 -6.87
CA HIS A 56 1.19 -6.08 -8.25
C HIS A 56 0.13 -5.67 -9.27
N ASP A 57 -1.10 -6.11 -9.08
CA ASP A 57 -2.17 -5.94 -10.06
C ASP A 57 -2.60 -4.46 -10.17
N VAL A 58 -2.63 -3.71 -9.06
CA VAL A 58 -2.90 -2.26 -9.07
C VAL A 58 -1.82 -1.54 -9.87
N TYR A 59 -0.53 -1.88 -9.66
CA TYR A 59 0.56 -1.21 -10.36
C TYR A 59 0.62 -1.55 -11.84
N VAL A 60 0.33 -2.80 -12.20
CA VAL A 60 0.19 -3.20 -13.61
C VAL A 60 -0.95 -2.45 -14.28
N GLU A 61 -2.11 -2.35 -13.63
CA GLU A 61 -3.28 -1.69 -14.20
C GLU A 61 -3.07 -0.19 -14.36
N LEU A 62 -2.57 0.48 -13.33
CA LEU A 62 -2.27 1.92 -13.40
C LEU A 62 -1.11 2.24 -14.34
N GLY A 63 -0.15 1.33 -14.48
CA GLY A 63 0.97 1.43 -15.42
C GLY A 63 0.57 1.41 -16.90
N LYS A 64 -0.60 0.85 -17.24
CA LYS A 64 -1.17 0.96 -18.59
C LYS A 64 -1.63 2.38 -18.93
N ARG A 65 -1.98 3.15 -17.91
CA ARG A 65 -2.54 4.50 -18.07
C ARG A 65 -1.52 5.59 -17.83
N TRP A 66 -0.61 5.38 -16.89
CA TRP A 66 0.36 6.38 -16.44
C TRP A 66 1.79 5.88 -16.66
N ASP A 67 2.52 6.53 -17.55
CA ASP A 67 3.96 6.25 -17.73
C ASP A 67 4.77 6.87 -16.59
N LEU A 68 4.77 6.15 -15.46
CA LEU A 68 5.46 6.54 -14.23
C LEU A 68 6.46 5.45 -13.85
N PRO A 69 7.73 5.81 -13.55
CA PRO A 69 8.78 4.82 -13.26
C PRO A 69 8.43 3.77 -12.19
N PRO A 70 7.72 4.10 -11.07
CA PRO A 70 7.32 3.09 -10.11
C PRO A 70 6.43 2.01 -10.72
N PHE A 71 5.42 2.37 -11.51
CA PHE A 71 4.51 1.41 -12.13
C PHE A 71 5.17 0.53 -13.20
N GLN A 72 6.32 0.95 -13.72
CA GLN A 72 7.08 0.15 -14.67
C GLN A 72 8.08 -0.80 -13.98
N ARG A 73 8.51 -0.50 -12.76
CA ARG A 73 9.60 -1.21 -12.08
C ARG A 73 9.15 -2.03 -10.88
N ILE A 74 8.21 -1.52 -10.10
CA ILE A 74 7.77 -2.16 -8.86
C ILE A 74 7.02 -3.48 -9.11
N PRO A 75 6.18 -3.65 -10.15
CA PRO A 75 5.48 -4.92 -10.37
C PRO A 75 6.38 -6.15 -10.39
N ALA A 76 7.59 -6.04 -10.94
CA ALA A 76 8.55 -7.14 -10.90
C ALA A 76 9.09 -7.43 -9.48
N SER A 77 9.04 -6.47 -8.56
CA SER A 77 9.31 -6.68 -7.14
C SER A 77 8.16 -7.41 -6.47
N GLU A 78 6.92 -6.95 -6.70
CA GLU A 78 5.73 -7.56 -6.13
C GLU A 78 5.54 -9.01 -6.62
N GLN A 79 5.90 -9.32 -7.85
CA GLN A 79 5.91 -10.70 -8.32
C GLN A 79 6.86 -11.58 -7.48
N ARG A 80 8.05 -11.08 -7.14
CA ARG A 80 8.97 -11.83 -6.26
C ARG A 80 8.43 -11.97 -4.84
N HIS A 81 7.72 -10.96 -4.33
CA HIS A 81 7.05 -11.02 -3.04
C HIS A 81 5.95 -12.07 -3.06
N MET A 82 5.11 -12.04 -4.08
CA MET A 82 4.09 -13.07 -4.33
C MET A 82 4.70 -14.48 -4.33
N ASP A 83 5.82 -14.68 -5.02
CA ASP A 83 6.49 -15.98 -5.09
C ASP A 83 7.06 -16.40 -3.73
N ALA A 84 7.60 -15.48 -2.96
CA ALA A 84 8.07 -15.75 -1.60
C ALA A 84 6.93 -16.16 -0.65
N MET A 85 5.79 -15.45 -0.72
CA MET A 85 4.61 -15.78 0.07
C MET A 85 4.00 -17.14 -0.33
N ARG A 86 3.95 -17.44 -1.64
CA ARG A 86 3.55 -18.77 -2.11
C ARG A 86 4.44 -19.88 -1.55
N SER A 87 5.75 -19.69 -1.55
CA SER A 87 6.67 -20.69 -0.99
C SER A 87 6.46 -20.91 0.52
N LEU A 88 6.09 -19.86 1.27
CA LEU A 88 5.72 -20.03 2.68
C LEU A 88 4.43 -20.84 2.85
N LEU A 89 3.41 -20.57 2.03
CA LEU A 89 2.15 -21.33 2.04
C LEU A 89 2.40 -22.80 1.72
N GLU A 90 3.18 -23.10 0.67
CA GLU A 90 3.57 -24.44 0.29
C GLU A 90 4.30 -25.18 1.44
N THR A 91 5.26 -24.50 2.09
CA THR A 91 6.00 -25.05 3.22
C THR A 91 5.09 -25.34 4.42
N ALA A 92 4.10 -24.49 4.65
CA ALA A 92 3.11 -24.65 5.70
C ALA A 92 2.00 -25.68 5.36
N GLY A 93 1.97 -26.22 4.15
CA GLY A 93 0.91 -27.13 3.67
C GLY A 93 -0.44 -26.42 3.52
N LEU A 94 -0.44 -25.11 3.26
CA LEU A 94 -1.63 -24.30 3.12
C LEU A 94 -1.97 -24.04 1.63
N PRO A 95 -3.26 -23.95 1.27
CA PRO A 95 -3.65 -23.63 -0.09
C PRO A 95 -3.25 -22.20 -0.45
N ASP A 96 -2.82 -21.97 -1.71
CA ASP A 96 -2.59 -20.61 -2.23
C ASP A 96 -3.93 -19.96 -2.62
N PRO A 97 -4.37 -18.89 -1.93
CA PRO A 97 -5.64 -18.22 -2.25
C PRO A 97 -5.64 -17.52 -3.60
N ALA A 98 -4.47 -17.27 -4.17
CA ALA A 98 -4.31 -16.64 -5.48
C ALA A 98 -4.17 -17.65 -6.63
N GLU A 99 -4.17 -18.95 -6.33
CA GLU A 99 -4.08 -19.99 -7.37
C GLU A 99 -5.25 -19.90 -8.36
N GLY A 100 -4.93 -19.90 -9.65
CA GLY A 100 -5.91 -19.79 -10.73
C GLY A 100 -6.62 -18.43 -10.86
N LYS A 101 -6.28 -17.44 -10.04
CA LYS A 101 -6.86 -16.09 -10.11
C LYS A 101 -6.22 -15.27 -11.23
N ARG A 102 -7.05 -14.60 -12.02
CA ARG A 102 -6.59 -13.62 -13.01
C ARG A 102 -6.18 -12.30 -12.33
N ALA A 103 -5.59 -11.41 -13.10
CA ALA A 103 -5.32 -10.05 -12.63
C ALA A 103 -6.62 -9.36 -12.18
N GLY A 104 -6.61 -8.76 -10.99
CA GLY A 104 -7.75 -8.11 -10.38
C GLY A 104 -8.78 -9.04 -9.73
N GLU A 105 -8.51 -10.35 -9.65
CA GLU A 105 -9.38 -11.33 -8.97
C GLU A 105 -8.74 -11.79 -7.65
N PHE A 106 -9.53 -11.77 -6.57
CA PHE A 106 -9.11 -12.13 -5.23
C PHE A 106 -10.10 -13.08 -4.58
N SER A 107 -9.61 -13.97 -3.72
CA SER A 107 -10.44 -14.83 -2.88
C SER A 107 -11.01 -14.04 -1.69
N ASN A 108 -10.22 -13.10 -1.15
CA ASN A 108 -10.65 -12.22 -0.08
C ASN A 108 -11.56 -11.10 -0.64
N PRO A 109 -12.85 -11.02 -0.24
CA PRO A 109 -13.78 -10.03 -0.76
C PRO A 109 -13.43 -8.59 -0.38
N GLU A 110 -12.71 -8.40 0.75
CA GLU A 110 -12.26 -7.06 1.18
C GLU A 110 -11.12 -6.57 0.28
N LEU A 111 -10.16 -7.44 -0.06
CA LEU A 111 -9.10 -7.13 -1.02
C LEU A 111 -9.66 -6.94 -2.44
N GLN A 112 -10.66 -7.74 -2.83
CA GLN A 112 -11.38 -7.52 -4.10
C GLN A 112 -11.99 -6.12 -4.17
N ALA A 113 -12.70 -5.72 -3.12
CA ALA A 113 -13.31 -4.40 -3.06
C ALA A 113 -12.26 -3.28 -2.99
N LEU A 114 -11.15 -3.51 -2.29
CA LEU A 114 -10.05 -2.56 -2.19
C LEU A 114 -9.38 -2.36 -3.55
N TYR A 115 -9.10 -3.43 -4.30
CA TYR A 115 -8.55 -3.35 -5.65
C TYR A 115 -9.39 -2.44 -6.55
N VAL A 116 -10.70 -2.66 -6.59
CA VAL A 116 -11.61 -1.85 -7.42
C VAL A 116 -11.50 -0.37 -7.06
N ARG A 117 -11.57 -0.04 -5.76
CA ARG A 117 -11.48 1.36 -5.29
C ARG A 117 -10.13 2.00 -5.61
N LEU A 118 -9.02 1.26 -5.44
CA LEU A 118 -7.69 1.77 -5.71
C LEU A 118 -7.47 2.05 -7.20
N VAL A 119 -7.89 1.13 -8.06
CA VAL A 119 -7.79 1.30 -9.52
C VAL A 119 -8.66 2.46 -9.98
N GLU A 120 -9.91 2.54 -9.52
CA GLU A 120 -10.82 3.64 -9.85
C GLU A 120 -10.24 4.99 -9.43
N LYS A 121 -9.76 5.10 -8.19
CA LYS A 121 -9.12 6.32 -7.68
C LYS A 121 -7.88 6.67 -8.48
N GLY A 122 -6.97 5.72 -8.70
CA GLY A 122 -5.72 5.96 -9.41
C GLY A 122 -5.90 6.27 -10.90
N ALA A 123 -7.02 5.84 -11.50
CA ALA A 123 -7.36 6.17 -12.87
C ALA A 123 -7.80 7.63 -13.08
N ALA A 124 -8.17 8.35 -12.02
CA ALA A 124 -8.71 9.70 -12.11
C ALA A 124 -7.63 10.74 -12.51
N SER A 125 -6.44 10.65 -11.94
CA SER A 125 -5.33 11.53 -12.28
C SER A 125 -3.96 10.87 -11.99
N ARG A 126 -2.91 11.45 -12.60
CA ARG A 126 -1.51 11.06 -12.33
C ARG A 126 -1.15 11.22 -10.85
N LEU A 127 -1.63 12.27 -10.21
CA LEU A 127 -1.43 12.49 -8.78
C LEU A 127 -2.17 11.46 -7.93
N ASP A 128 -3.42 11.15 -8.27
CA ASP A 128 -4.17 10.10 -7.57
C ASP A 128 -3.50 8.72 -7.72
N ALA A 129 -2.93 8.41 -8.89
CA ALA A 129 -2.18 7.19 -9.07
C ALA A 129 -0.95 7.11 -8.14
N LEU A 130 -0.20 8.21 -7.98
CA LEU A 130 0.91 8.27 -7.04
C LEU A 130 0.46 8.14 -5.58
N VAL A 131 -0.66 8.78 -5.22
CA VAL A 131 -1.27 8.64 -3.88
C VAL A 131 -1.71 7.21 -3.64
N VAL A 132 -2.31 6.54 -4.63
CA VAL A 132 -2.69 5.12 -4.55
C VAL A 132 -1.45 4.26 -4.32
N GLY A 133 -0.37 4.47 -5.07
CA GLY A 133 0.87 3.73 -4.86
C GLY A 133 1.41 3.89 -3.44
N ALA A 134 1.48 5.13 -2.93
CA ALA A 134 1.88 5.37 -1.55
C ALA A 134 0.94 4.73 -0.52
N THR A 135 -0.38 4.69 -0.80
CA THR A 135 -1.40 4.09 0.08
C THR A 135 -1.25 2.57 0.16
N VAL A 136 -0.96 1.91 -0.96
CA VAL A 136 -0.71 0.45 -0.99
C VAL A 136 0.52 0.09 -0.15
N GLU A 137 1.62 0.81 -0.31
CA GLU A 137 2.84 0.54 0.47
C GLU A 137 2.69 0.85 1.96
N ASP A 138 1.91 1.87 2.29
CA ASP A 138 1.57 2.23 3.68
C ASP A 138 0.73 1.14 4.36
N LEU A 139 -0.23 0.55 3.62
CA LEU A 139 -1.04 -0.58 4.07
C LEU A 139 -0.18 -1.82 4.29
N ASP A 140 0.60 -2.19 3.28
CA ASP A 140 1.47 -3.36 3.31
C ASP A 140 2.48 -3.31 4.48
N LEU A 141 3.10 -2.16 4.73
CA LEU A 141 4.00 -1.98 5.87
C LEU A 141 3.32 -2.22 7.22
N ARG A 142 2.06 -1.79 7.39
CA ARG A 142 1.29 -2.06 8.60
C ARG A 142 1.05 -3.57 8.74
N ASP A 143 0.60 -4.21 7.67
CA ASP A 143 0.16 -5.61 7.73
C ASP A 143 1.33 -6.57 7.86
N LEU A 144 2.45 -6.29 7.21
CA LEU A 144 3.71 -7.00 7.42
C LEU A 144 4.19 -6.89 8.88
N ALA A 145 4.07 -5.72 9.51
CA ALA A 145 4.44 -5.54 10.91
C ALA A 145 3.54 -6.36 11.84
N LEU A 146 2.23 -6.38 11.60
CA LEU A 146 1.26 -7.17 12.37
C LEU A 146 1.48 -8.67 12.17
N ALA A 147 1.64 -9.15 10.94
CA ALA A 147 1.91 -10.55 10.62
C ALA A 147 3.24 -11.03 11.25
N SER A 148 4.28 -10.20 11.17
CA SER A 148 5.57 -10.49 11.80
C SER A 148 5.48 -10.59 13.32
N ALA A 149 4.67 -9.76 13.96
CA ALA A 149 4.45 -9.82 15.41
C ALA A 149 3.62 -11.03 15.84
N ALA A 150 2.70 -11.50 14.99
CA ALA A 150 1.80 -12.61 15.29
C ALA A 150 2.43 -13.99 15.12
N THR A 151 3.48 -14.13 14.29
CA THR A 151 4.11 -15.43 14.02
C THR A 151 5.32 -15.72 14.91
N GLN A 152 5.56 -16.99 15.23
CA GLN A 152 6.80 -17.49 15.84
C GLN A 152 7.73 -18.15 14.79
N ASP A 153 7.28 -18.29 13.55
CA ASP A 153 8.07 -18.87 12.47
C ASP A 153 9.14 -17.88 12.01
N GLU A 154 10.40 -18.21 12.24
CA GLU A 154 11.54 -17.39 11.85
C GLU A 154 11.69 -17.24 10.33
N ALA A 155 11.32 -18.26 9.56
CA ALA A 155 11.35 -18.21 8.10
C ALA A 155 10.32 -17.20 7.59
N ALA A 156 9.10 -17.21 8.12
CA ALA A 156 8.06 -16.24 7.81
C ALA A 156 8.50 -14.82 8.21
N ARG A 157 9.05 -14.65 9.41
CA ARG A 157 9.60 -13.35 9.86
C ARG A 157 10.67 -12.81 8.92
N ALA A 158 11.58 -13.67 8.46
CA ALA A 158 12.63 -13.27 7.54
C ALA A 158 12.07 -12.82 6.17
N VAL A 159 11.04 -13.49 5.68
CA VAL A 159 10.33 -13.09 4.46
C VAL A 159 9.65 -11.75 4.69
N TYR A 160 8.82 -11.59 5.72
CA TYR A 160 8.14 -10.33 6.03
C TYR A 160 9.11 -9.15 6.19
N ALA A 161 10.27 -9.35 6.83
CA ALA A 161 11.29 -8.32 6.94
C ALA A 161 11.86 -7.90 5.57
N ASN A 162 12.02 -8.84 4.64
CA ASN A 162 12.48 -8.56 3.29
C ASN A 162 11.42 -7.81 2.47
N LEU A 163 10.16 -8.19 2.57
CA LEU A 163 9.04 -7.50 1.94
C LEU A 163 8.95 -6.07 2.47
N ALA A 164 8.88 -5.89 3.79
CA ALA A 164 8.79 -4.58 4.43
C ALA A 164 9.95 -3.65 4.04
N ARG A 165 11.16 -4.18 3.87
CA ARG A 165 12.30 -3.41 3.37
C ARG A 165 12.08 -2.91 1.95
N ALA A 166 11.49 -3.72 1.07
CA ALA A 166 11.18 -3.33 -0.29
C ALA A 166 10.04 -2.30 -0.31
N SER A 167 8.96 -2.52 0.44
CA SER A 167 7.81 -1.61 0.55
C SER A 167 8.21 -0.25 1.09
N ARG A 168 9.17 -0.15 2.05
CA ARG A 168 9.74 1.15 2.44
C ARG A 168 10.43 1.86 1.28
N ASN A 169 11.11 1.13 0.40
CA ASN A 169 11.73 1.72 -0.79
C ASN A 169 10.68 2.15 -1.82
N HIS A 170 9.65 1.36 -2.01
CA HIS A 170 8.54 1.68 -2.91
C HIS A 170 7.79 2.92 -2.42
N LEU A 171 7.50 3.01 -1.12
CA LEU A 171 6.89 4.19 -0.49
C LEU A 171 7.72 5.45 -0.74
N ARG A 172 9.07 5.38 -0.58
CA ARG A 172 9.97 6.50 -0.92
C ARG A 172 9.89 6.87 -2.40
N ALA A 173 9.77 5.91 -3.30
CA ALA A 173 9.66 6.18 -4.73
C ALA A 173 8.38 6.95 -5.08
N PHE A 174 7.23 6.54 -4.56
CA PHE A 174 5.96 7.23 -4.77
C PHE A 174 5.96 8.62 -4.14
N THR A 175 6.38 8.73 -2.89
CA THR A 175 6.39 10.00 -2.15
C THR A 175 7.38 11.01 -2.70
N SER A 176 8.52 10.57 -3.26
CA SER A 176 9.47 11.44 -3.96
C SER A 176 8.85 12.07 -5.20
N LEU A 177 8.06 11.31 -5.96
CA LEU A 177 7.36 11.85 -7.13
C LEU A 177 6.23 12.81 -6.73
N LEU A 178 5.50 12.50 -5.66
CA LEU A 178 4.51 13.44 -5.10
C LEU A 178 5.17 14.76 -4.69
N ALA A 179 6.31 14.69 -4.00
CA ALA A 179 7.05 15.87 -3.59
C ALA A 179 7.55 16.69 -4.78
N ALA A 180 7.99 16.04 -5.86
CA ALA A 180 8.37 16.72 -7.11
C ALA A 180 7.20 17.47 -7.78
N GLU A 181 5.97 17.04 -7.53
CA GLU A 181 4.72 17.70 -7.96
C GLU A 181 4.21 18.72 -6.91
N GLY A 182 5.01 19.05 -5.88
CA GLY A 182 4.62 19.96 -4.79
C GLY A 182 3.51 19.41 -3.89
N LYS A 183 3.36 18.08 -3.81
CA LYS A 183 2.37 17.39 -2.98
C LYS A 183 3.05 16.54 -1.92
N SER A 184 2.34 16.29 -0.83
CA SER A 184 2.76 15.38 0.24
C SER A 184 1.75 14.25 0.39
N TYR A 185 2.23 13.09 0.83
CA TYR A 185 1.40 11.98 1.27
C TYR A 185 1.26 12.05 2.80
N THR A 186 0.05 11.83 3.28
CA THR A 186 -0.21 11.65 4.73
C THR A 186 -0.48 10.17 4.97
N PRO A 187 0.31 9.49 5.82
CA PRO A 187 0.13 8.08 6.08
C PRO A 187 -1.24 7.80 6.70
N GLN A 188 -1.86 6.72 6.28
CA GLN A 188 -3.19 6.31 6.70
C GLN A 188 -3.16 5.10 7.62
N PHE A 189 -2.12 4.28 7.53
CA PHE A 189 -2.02 2.97 8.18
C PHE A 189 -0.85 2.88 9.17
N ILE A 190 0.36 3.30 8.81
CA ILE A 190 1.47 3.44 9.74
C ILE A 190 1.38 4.78 10.47
N ASP A 191 2.02 4.89 11.63
CA ASP A 191 2.08 6.16 12.36
C ASP A 191 3.01 7.19 11.69
N ALA A 192 2.78 8.47 11.98
CA ALA A 192 3.52 9.58 11.37
C ALA A 192 5.02 9.53 11.69
N SER A 193 5.42 9.02 12.85
CA SER A 193 6.83 8.90 13.24
C SER A 193 7.55 7.82 12.45
N THR A 194 6.92 6.68 12.24
CA THR A 194 7.40 5.60 11.38
C THR A 194 7.56 6.10 9.94
N TYR A 195 6.53 6.76 9.41
CA TYR A 195 6.57 7.34 8.08
C TYR A 195 7.72 8.35 7.92
N ALA A 196 7.87 9.29 8.85
CA ALA A 196 8.95 10.27 8.83
C ALA A 196 10.34 9.59 8.88
N SER A 197 10.50 8.56 9.69
CA SER A 197 11.74 7.79 9.81
C SER A 197 12.08 7.06 8.49
N ILE A 198 11.08 6.51 7.82
CA ILE A 198 11.25 5.90 6.50
C ILE A 198 11.77 6.93 5.50
N LEU A 199 11.15 8.09 5.40
CA LEU A 199 11.55 9.12 4.43
C LEU A 199 12.92 9.73 4.74
N ALA A 200 13.31 9.84 6.01
CA ALA A 200 14.62 10.33 6.43
C ALA A 200 15.76 9.34 6.17
N SER A 201 15.44 8.06 5.96
CA SER A 201 16.43 7.01 5.73
C SER A 201 16.77 6.86 4.25
N PRO A 202 18.01 6.47 3.91
CA PRO A 202 18.38 6.18 2.53
C PRO A 202 17.66 4.92 2.01
N MET A 203 17.71 4.73 0.68
CA MET A 203 17.25 3.49 0.04
C MET A 203 17.97 2.27 0.63
N GLU A 204 17.19 1.29 1.04
CA GLU A 204 17.68 0.07 1.67
C GLU A 204 18.10 -0.95 0.61
N ARG A 205 19.33 -1.45 0.71
CA ARG A 205 19.84 -2.50 -0.19
C ARG A 205 19.43 -3.87 0.35
N GLY A 206 19.03 -4.78 -0.54
CA GLY A 206 18.84 -6.19 -0.17
C GLY A 206 20.17 -6.76 0.30
N GLY A 207 20.17 -7.39 1.48
CA GLY A 207 21.33 -8.19 1.88
C GLY A 207 21.57 -9.27 0.81
N ARG A 208 22.73 -9.32 0.23
CA ARG A 208 23.18 -10.52 -0.48
C ARG A 208 23.17 -11.62 0.58
N GLY A 209 22.30 -12.61 0.42
CA GLY A 209 22.36 -13.81 1.25
C GLY A 209 23.81 -14.30 1.26
N GLY A 210 24.35 -14.44 2.45
CA GLY A 210 25.72 -14.86 2.69
C GLY A 210 25.96 -16.29 2.20
N GLY A 211 26.10 -16.44 0.89
CA GLY A 211 26.73 -17.58 0.27
C GLY A 211 28.23 -17.42 0.45
N GLY A 212 28.72 -17.74 1.62
CA GLY A 212 30.14 -17.86 1.89
C GLY A 212 30.76 -18.96 1.04
N ARG A 213 31.14 -18.63 -0.18
CA ARG A 213 32.19 -19.39 -0.86
C ARG A 213 33.52 -18.81 -0.41
N GLY A 214 34.09 -19.41 0.63
CA GLY A 214 35.47 -19.25 0.97
C GLY A 214 36.31 -19.69 -0.20
N CYS A 215 36.77 -18.75 -0.99
CA CYS A 215 37.92 -18.96 -1.88
C CYS A 215 39.15 -19.09 -1.02
N GLY A 216 39.46 -20.31 -0.59
CA GLY A 216 40.76 -20.66 -0.03
C GLY A 216 41.81 -20.64 -1.13
N CYS A 217 42.34 -19.49 -1.43
CA CYS A 217 43.61 -19.38 -2.17
C CYS A 217 44.73 -19.69 -1.17
N ARG A 218 45.09 -20.98 -1.03
CA ARG A 218 46.39 -21.34 -0.51
C ARG A 218 47.44 -21.12 -1.63
N GLY A 219 48.20 -20.06 -1.45
CA GLY A 219 49.38 -19.80 -2.26
C GLY A 219 50.39 -20.94 -2.07
N GLY A 220 50.82 -21.50 -3.18
CA GLY A 220 52.01 -22.27 -3.29
C GLY A 220 53.08 -21.46 -3.98
N CYS A 221 53.91 -20.77 -3.19
CA CYS A 221 55.23 -20.30 -3.71
C CYS A 221 56.15 -21.49 -3.80
N GLY A 222 56.48 -21.92 -5.01
CA GLY A 222 57.54 -22.85 -5.32
C GLY A 222 58.54 -22.20 -6.27
N GLY A 223 59.62 -21.69 -5.70
CA GLY A 223 60.75 -21.21 -6.46
C GLY A 223 61.53 -22.38 -7.07
N GLY A 224 62.01 -22.19 -8.27
CA GLY A 224 62.93 -23.08 -8.98
C GLY A 224 63.82 -22.24 -9.88
N ARG A 225 64.99 -21.86 -9.32
CA ARG A 225 66.14 -21.47 -10.13
C ARG A 225 66.67 -22.69 -10.88
N ASN A 226 67.04 -22.59 -12.11
CA ASN A 226 68.35 -23.03 -12.56
C ASN A 226 68.72 -22.46 -13.95
N ALA A 227 69.94 -22.04 -13.95
CA ALA A 227 70.77 -21.63 -14.98
C ALA A 227 71.21 -22.82 -15.90
N SER A 228 71.39 -22.58 -17.13
CA SER A 228 72.49 -22.86 -18.01
C SER A 228 72.20 -22.35 -19.40
#